data_67cc8a181afc96f3ce6602dfb8bc7a7c
#
_entry.id   67cc8a181afc96f3ce6602dfb8bc7a7c
#
_cell.length_a   1.000
_cell.length_b   1.000
_cell.length_c   1.000
_cell.angle_alpha   90.00
_cell.angle_beta   90.00
_cell.angle_gamma   90.00
#
_symmetry.space_group_name_H-M   'P 1'
#
loop_
_entity.id
_entity.type
_entity.pdbx_description
1 polymer ?
#
loop_
_entity_poly.entity_id
_entity_poly.type
_entity_poly.pdbx_seq_one_letter_code
_entity_poly.pdbx_strand_id
1 'polypeptide(L)'
;MKRLLPVGLMLILSLMWGCAIKAPQRIVQQPIDFILLQLNDVYEIAPLEGGNAGGLARVASVRKELLRENPNVVTIIAGDFLSPSLTANLNLENGEKIAGLQMIETLNTMGLDYATFGNHEFDQRDSALLQKRINQCNFRFVTANVRRVYTGGNVAPFQQLVRGKMQMVPDFISHTFKNSAGDSMKLALTGVLLPFTKRPYVSYLPLEENFRKAVGQAKTQNDVVMAITHISAADDRALAAAVPGVPLFMGGHDHNHQDHYVENTIITKADANAKTVYIHRCHFDPQSKLLSIRSSLKYINATIPEEPSTKAVVDKWVSKVDQTLRNNGYQPEQKIADLRETLQCKESDIRTRQTNFGGITVKAMEYVMPGADAYLINSGSMRLDDDIAGTMTVYDVVRSFPFGGGFARQELPGAELKNLLNAGLEKNRGEGGYLQVGNISKVGDTWMVKGKAIDDKQSYKIVISSFVAGGSEANLNFMSKYPADEPKTVTTSKGKQIKNDVRDVVIEYMSSAY
;
A
#
# COMPACT_ATOMS: atom_id res chain seq x y z
N MET A 1 -33.50 109.15 -41.06
CA MET A 1 -32.41 108.98 -40.11
C MET A 1 -32.88 108.07 -38.96
N LYS A 2 -32.58 106.82 -38.97
CA LYS A 2 -32.65 105.88 -37.79
C LYS A 2 -31.69 104.74 -38.08
N ARG A 3 -30.69 104.59 -37.26
CA ARG A 3 -29.68 103.55 -37.33
C ARG A 3 -30.22 102.28 -36.71
N LEU A 4 -30.09 101.18 -37.39
CA LEU A 4 -30.33 99.85 -36.88
C LEU A 4 -29.00 99.23 -36.47
N LEU A 5 -28.91 98.73 -35.22
CA LEU A 5 -27.82 97.90 -34.72
C LEU A 5 -28.09 96.46 -35.13
N PRO A 6 -27.07 95.64 -35.47
CA PRO A 6 -27.21 94.22 -35.64
C PRO A 6 -27.01 93.48 -34.28
N VAL A 7 -27.91 92.58 -33.99
CA VAL A 7 -27.84 91.61 -32.87
C VAL A 7 -26.86 90.50 -33.26
N GLY A 8 -25.74 90.38 -32.53
CA GLY A 8 -24.81 89.29 -32.69
C GLY A 8 -25.30 88.05 -32.03
N LEU A 9 -25.48 86.99 -32.81
CA LEU A 9 -25.83 85.65 -32.34
C LEU A 9 -24.57 84.95 -31.84
N MET A 10 -24.43 84.81 -30.52
CA MET A 10 -23.33 84.10 -29.87
C MET A 10 -23.65 82.59 -29.79
N LEU A 11 -23.00 81.79 -30.66
CA LEU A 11 -23.12 80.31 -30.68
C LEU A 11 -22.23 79.74 -29.56
N ILE A 12 -22.86 79.22 -28.48
CA ILE A 12 -22.17 78.51 -27.42
C ILE A 12 -22.00 77.04 -27.87
N LEU A 13 -20.77 76.69 -28.30
CA LEU A 13 -20.39 75.28 -28.51
C LEU A 13 -20.15 74.62 -27.14
N SER A 14 -21.12 73.88 -26.63
CA SER A 14 -20.94 72.99 -25.47
C SER A 14 -20.14 71.74 -25.89
N LEU A 15 -18.86 71.71 -25.55
CA LEU A 15 -18.03 70.54 -25.61
C LEU A 15 -18.55 69.51 -24.59
N MET A 16 -19.35 68.57 -25.05
CA MET A 16 -19.69 67.35 -24.28
C MET A 16 -18.46 66.45 -24.27
N TRP A 17 -17.64 66.54 -23.24
CA TRP A 17 -16.67 65.51 -22.91
C TRP A 17 -17.43 64.30 -22.40
N GLY A 18 -17.78 63.35 -23.28
CA GLY A 18 -18.27 62.04 -22.93
C GLY A 18 -17.14 61.28 -22.26
N CYS A 19 -17.20 61.16 -20.92
CA CYS A 19 -16.46 60.10 -20.21
C CYS A 19 -16.99 58.76 -20.71
N ALA A 20 -16.28 58.15 -21.65
CA ALA A 20 -16.49 56.74 -21.97
C ALA A 20 -16.13 55.93 -20.73
N ILE A 21 -17.14 55.53 -19.95
CA ILE A 21 -16.98 54.51 -18.92
C ILE A 21 -16.52 53.26 -19.67
N LYS A 22 -15.21 52.94 -19.60
CA LYS A 22 -14.71 51.64 -20.05
C LYS A 22 -15.49 50.61 -19.26
N ALA A 23 -16.32 49.85 -19.94
CA ALA A 23 -16.93 48.65 -19.33
C ALA A 23 -15.81 47.86 -18.67
N PRO A 24 -16.01 47.36 -17.43
CA PRO A 24 -15.01 46.57 -16.77
C PRO A 24 -14.63 45.42 -17.71
N GLN A 25 -13.38 45.37 -18.14
CA GLN A 25 -12.87 44.25 -18.92
C GLN A 25 -13.12 43.03 -18.05
N ARG A 26 -13.99 42.13 -18.50
CA ARG A 26 -14.22 40.85 -17.86
C ARG A 26 -12.87 40.14 -17.86
N ILE A 27 -12.25 40.06 -16.71
CA ILE A 27 -10.99 39.31 -16.56
C ILE A 27 -11.34 37.84 -16.89
N VAL A 28 -10.91 37.43 -18.08
CA VAL A 28 -11.10 36.04 -18.53
C VAL A 28 -10.06 35.21 -17.81
N GLN A 29 -10.50 34.44 -16.80
CA GLN A 29 -9.62 33.53 -16.12
C GLN A 29 -9.08 32.47 -17.09
N GLN A 30 -7.78 32.21 -17.01
CA GLN A 30 -7.10 31.23 -17.87
C GLN A 30 -7.17 29.83 -17.25
N PRO A 31 -7.19 28.79 -18.08
CA PRO A 31 -7.15 27.42 -17.60
C PRO A 31 -5.95 27.13 -16.66
N ILE A 32 -6.12 26.16 -15.79
CA ILE A 32 -5.10 25.73 -14.84
C ILE A 32 -4.79 24.26 -15.10
N ASP A 33 -3.55 24.01 -15.54
CA ASP A 33 -3.02 22.66 -15.73
C ASP A 33 -2.28 22.21 -14.47
N PHE A 34 -2.49 20.94 -14.09
CA PHE A 34 -1.78 20.32 -12.98
C PHE A 34 -1.61 18.82 -13.22
N ILE A 35 -0.67 18.22 -12.50
CA ILE A 35 -0.36 16.79 -12.64
C ILE A 35 -0.43 16.14 -11.25
N LEU A 36 -1.10 14.99 -11.18
CA LEU A 36 -1.07 14.12 -10.02
C LEU A 36 -0.25 12.87 -10.36
N LEU A 37 0.74 12.57 -9.52
CA LEU A 37 1.55 11.36 -9.59
C LEU A 37 1.10 10.42 -8.47
N GLN A 38 0.48 9.30 -8.84
CA GLN A 38 -0.10 8.33 -7.91
C GLN A 38 0.78 7.10 -7.75
N LEU A 39 1.00 6.73 -6.48
CA LEU A 39 1.56 5.46 -6.02
C LEU A 39 0.59 4.79 -5.04
N ASN A 40 0.77 3.49 -4.79
CA ASN A 40 0.08 2.73 -3.76
C ASN A 40 0.88 1.49 -3.38
N ASP A 41 0.68 0.96 -2.16
CA ASP A 41 1.21 -0.34 -1.72
C ASP A 41 2.72 -0.48 -1.98
N VAL A 42 3.52 0.43 -1.41
CA VAL A 42 4.98 0.42 -1.59
C VAL A 42 5.65 -0.05 -0.31
N TYR A 43 6.15 -1.27 -0.33
CA TYR A 43 6.81 -1.91 0.81
C TYR A 43 8.34 -1.90 0.71
N GLU A 44 8.86 -1.85 -0.53
CA GLU A 44 10.28 -1.86 -0.84
C GLU A 44 10.74 -0.53 -1.46
N ILE A 45 11.83 0.02 -0.94
CA ILE A 45 12.39 1.30 -1.41
C ILE A 45 13.34 1.13 -2.60
N ALA A 46 14.01 -0.02 -2.66
CA ALA A 46 14.96 -0.38 -3.71
C ALA A 46 14.27 -1.04 -4.91
N PRO A 47 14.89 -1.06 -6.09
CA PRO A 47 14.39 -1.82 -7.23
C PRO A 47 14.32 -3.31 -6.95
N LEU A 48 13.29 -3.96 -7.49
CA LEU A 48 13.01 -5.39 -7.43
C LEU A 48 13.38 -6.10 -8.75
N GLU A 49 13.13 -7.41 -8.83
CA GLU A 49 13.32 -8.23 -10.03
C GLU A 49 14.77 -8.08 -10.60
N GLY A 50 15.76 -8.22 -9.71
CA GLY A 50 17.17 -8.05 -10.10
C GLY A 50 17.52 -6.62 -10.55
N GLY A 51 16.78 -5.63 -10.10
CA GLY A 51 16.98 -4.23 -10.47
C GLY A 51 16.13 -3.77 -11.66
N ASN A 52 15.26 -4.62 -12.20
CA ASN A 52 14.51 -4.34 -13.43
C ASN A 52 13.19 -3.61 -13.22
N ALA A 53 12.59 -3.65 -12.01
CA ALA A 53 11.29 -3.07 -11.73
C ALA A 53 11.29 -2.24 -10.45
N GLY A 54 10.48 -1.18 -10.41
CA GLY A 54 10.28 -0.35 -9.23
C GLY A 54 11.48 0.50 -8.84
N GLY A 55 11.52 0.88 -7.54
CA GLY A 55 12.54 1.72 -6.93
C GLY A 55 12.14 3.18 -6.82
N LEU A 56 12.07 3.67 -5.57
CA LEU A 56 11.60 5.05 -5.30
C LEU A 56 12.54 6.14 -5.82
N ALA A 57 13.84 5.84 -5.97
CA ALA A 57 14.77 6.77 -6.59
C ALA A 57 14.47 7.02 -8.09
N ARG A 58 13.91 6.03 -8.79
CA ARG A 58 13.43 6.17 -10.17
C ARG A 58 12.12 6.97 -10.22
N VAL A 59 11.21 6.72 -9.27
CA VAL A 59 9.97 7.52 -9.14
C VAL A 59 10.31 9.00 -8.89
N ALA A 60 11.33 9.28 -8.07
CA ALA A 60 11.83 10.64 -7.86
C ALA A 60 12.32 11.31 -9.16
N SER A 61 12.96 10.54 -10.06
CA SER A 61 13.34 11.05 -11.39
C SER A 61 12.12 11.37 -12.24
N VAL A 62 11.12 10.49 -12.26
CA VAL A 62 9.84 10.74 -12.95
C VAL A 62 9.17 12.01 -12.40
N ARG A 63 9.11 12.16 -11.08
CA ARG A 63 8.57 13.37 -10.45
C ARG A 63 9.32 14.62 -10.89
N LYS A 64 10.67 14.59 -10.94
CA LYS A 64 11.47 15.72 -11.41
C LYS A 64 11.22 16.04 -12.90
N GLU A 65 11.00 15.03 -13.72
CA GLU A 65 10.62 15.21 -15.13
C GLU A 65 9.27 15.93 -15.23
N LEU A 66 8.27 15.47 -14.48
CA LEU A 66 6.94 16.10 -14.43
C LEU A 66 6.98 17.54 -13.92
N LEU A 67 7.85 17.85 -12.94
CA LEU A 67 8.04 19.23 -12.44
C LEU A 67 8.68 20.16 -13.47
N ARG A 68 9.44 19.64 -14.45
CA ARG A 68 9.93 20.44 -15.60
C ARG A 68 8.83 20.65 -16.63
N GLU A 69 7.91 19.67 -16.78
CA GLU A 69 6.73 19.78 -17.64
C GLU A 69 5.73 20.82 -17.09
N ASN A 70 5.43 20.74 -15.80
CA ASN A 70 4.48 21.61 -15.12
C ASN A 70 4.89 21.78 -13.64
N PRO A 71 5.02 23.01 -13.11
CA PRO A 71 5.34 23.23 -11.70
C PRO A 71 4.22 22.78 -10.74
N ASN A 72 3.00 22.61 -11.21
CA ASN A 72 1.84 22.15 -10.45
C ASN A 72 1.79 20.61 -10.41
N VAL A 73 2.78 19.97 -9.79
CA VAL A 73 2.81 18.51 -9.56
C VAL A 73 2.52 18.21 -8.12
N VAL A 74 1.61 17.28 -7.86
CA VAL A 74 1.33 16.72 -6.54
C VAL A 74 1.54 15.21 -6.58
N THR A 75 2.32 14.68 -5.66
CA THR A 75 2.62 13.25 -5.53
C THR A 75 1.85 12.66 -4.37
N ILE A 76 1.18 11.53 -4.61
CA ILE A 76 0.20 10.94 -3.71
C ILE A 76 0.50 9.46 -3.55
N ILE A 77 0.38 8.93 -2.31
CA ILE A 77 0.40 7.49 -2.03
C ILE A 77 -0.92 7.06 -1.39
N ALA A 78 -1.53 6.03 -1.96
CA ALA A 78 -2.81 5.49 -1.51
C ALA A 78 -2.63 4.35 -0.49
N GLY A 79 -1.90 4.63 0.61
CA GLY A 79 -1.73 3.72 1.74
C GLY A 79 -0.74 2.58 1.53
N ASP A 80 -0.55 1.81 2.59
CA ASP A 80 0.28 0.60 2.68
C ASP A 80 1.74 0.83 2.27
N PHE A 81 2.48 1.56 3.10
CA PHE A 81 3.89 1.84 2.87
C PHE A 81 4.78 1.73 4.13
N LEU A 82 4.22 1.66 5.34
CA LEU A 82 5.02 1.50 6.55
C LEU A 82 5.35 0.04 6.87
N SER A 83 4.49 -0.88 6.47
CA SER A 83 4.54 -2.33 6.71
C SER A 83 3.73 -3.04 5.62
N PRO A 84 3.94 -4.35 5.38
CA PRO A 84 5.04 -5.16 5.88
C PRO A 84 6.27 -5.10 4.95
N SER A 85 7.45 -5.12 5.52
CA SER A 85 8.69 -5.41 4.79
C SER A 85 9.72 -6.02 5.73
N LEU A 86 10.73 -6.68 5.18
CA LEU A 86 11.87 -7.15 5.96
C LEU A 86 12.47 -6.00 6.75
N THR A 87 12.76 -4.88 6.10
CA THR A 87 13.38 -3.70 6.71
C THR A 87 12.55 -3.14 7.86
N ALA A 88 11.22 -3.03 7.69
CA ALA A 88 10.34 -2.51 8.73
C ALA A 88 10.34 -3.37 10.00
N ASN A 89 10.62 -4.66 9.89
CA ASN A 89 10.66 -5.60 11.01
C ASN A 89 12.01 -5.67 11.72
N LEU A 90 13.08 -5.10 11.15
CA LEU A 90 14.38 -5.02 11.79
C LEU A 90 14.41 -3.92 12.87
N ASN A 91 15.47 -3.96 13.70
CA ASN A 91 15.68 -2.97 14.74
C ASN A 91 16.81 -2.00 14.35
N LEU A 92 16.69 -0.78 14.85
CA LEU A 92 17.78 0.20 14.91
C LEU A 92 18.82 -0.24 15.98
N GLU A 93 20.00 0.37 15.97
CA GLU A 93 21.06 0.09 16.95
C GLU A 93 20.65 0.31 18.41
N ASN A 94 19.72 1.23 18.63
CA ASN A 94 19.12 1.50 19.95
C ASN A 94 18.03 0.50 20.37
N GLY A 95 17.80 -0.56 19.57
CA GLY A 95 16.78 -1.58 19.82
C GLY A 95 15.36 -1.21 19.38
N GLU A 96 15.10 0.02 18.96
CA GLU A 96 13.78 0.43 18.44
C GLU A 96 13.54 -0.20 17.06
N LYS A 97 12.33 -0.69 16.80
CA LYS A 97 11.94 -1.18 15.48
C LYS A 97 12.00 -0.07 14.42
N ILE A 98 12.49 -0.39 13.24
CA ILE A 98 12.50 0.51 12.09
C ILE A 98 11.07 0.95 11.74
N ALA A 99 10.12 0.00 11.68
CA ALA A 99 8.68 0.26 11.56
C ALA A 99 8.34 1.33 10.50
N GLY A 100 8.89 1.20 9.29
CA GLY A 100 8.63 2.10 8.17
C GLY A 100 9.49 3.37 8.09
N LEU A 101 10.45 3.58 9.01
CA LEU A 101 11.31 4.77 8.97
C LEU A 101 12.10 4.90 7.67
N GLN A 102 12.57 3.79 7.10
CA GLN A 102 13.25 3.75 5.80
C GLN A 102 12.38 4.32 4.68
N MET A 103 11.10 3.97 4.69
CA MET A 103 10.13 4.44 3.71
C MET A 103 9.86 5.93 3.88
N ILE A 104 9.66 6.38 5.13
CA ILE A 104 9.41 7.79 5.45
C ILE A 104 10.59 8.67 5.00
N GLU A 105 11.83 8.29 5.32
CA GLU A 105 13.01 9.07 4.90
C GLU A 105 13.11 9.13 3.37
N THR A 106 12.81 8.03 2.68
CA THR A 106 12.85 7.97 1.21
C THR A 106 11.73 8.81 0.59
N LEU A 107 10.48 8.67 1.07
CA LEU A 107 9.34 9.45 0.57
C LEU A 107 9.46 10.96 0.86
N ASN A 108 10.00 11.31 2.03
CA ASN A 108 10.32 12.70 2.36
C ASN A 108 11.34 13.30 1.37
N THR A 109 12.39 12.54 1.02
CA THR A 109 13.44 12.96 0.09
C THR A 109 12.93 13.02 -1.34
N MET A 110 12.09 12.06 -1.75
CA MET A 110 11.43 12.03 -3.06
C MET A 110 10.47 13.21 -3.23
N GLY A 111 9.92 13.75 -2.13
CA GLY A 111 8.97 14.86 -2.14
C GLY A 111 7.52 14.41 -2.31
N LEU A 112 7.10 13.39 -1.55
CA LEU A 112 5.68 13.02 -1.42
C LEU A 112 4.90 14.18 -0.79
N ASP A 113 3.67 14.44 -1.27
CA ASP A 113 2.83 15.53 -0.78
C ASP A 113 1.70 15.04 0.13
N TYR A 114 1.00 13.98 -0.26
CA TYR A 114 -0.17 13.46 0.46
C TYR A 114 -0.19 11.95 0.53
N ALA A 115 -0.75 11.45 1.64
CA ALA A 115 -1.01 10.02 1.87
C ALA A 115 -2.37 9.80 2.52
N THR A 116 -3.01 8.66 2.25
CA THR A 116 -4.02 8.09 3.15
C THR A 116 -3.42 6.92 3.93
N PHE A 117 -4.11 6.41 4.94
CA PHE A 117 -3.74 5.16 5.58
C PHE A 117 -4.21 3.99 4.73
N GLY A 118 -3.38 2.95 4.65
CA GLY A 118 -3.80 1.61 4.30
C GLY A 118 -3.97 0.74 5.56
N ASN A 119 -4.33 -0.51 5.38
CA ASN A 119 -4.54 -1.42 6.51
C ASN A 119 -3.22 -1.83 7.19
N HIS A 120 -2.14 -1.87 6.45
CA HIS A 120 -0.82 -2.26 6.96
C HIS A 120 -0.08 -1.17 7.72
N GLU A 121 -0.50 0.09 7.68
CA GLU A 121 -0.04 1.10 8.64
C GLU A 121 -0.38 0.69 10.08
N PHE A 122 -1.44 -0.09 10.27
CA PHE A 122 -1.90 -0.57 11.58
C PHE A 122 -1.40 -1.97 11.96
N ASP A 123 -0.43 -2.53 11.23
CA ASP A 123 0.30 -3.73 11.67
C ASP A 123 1.11 -3.45 12.94
N GLN A 124 1.52 -2.20 13.13
CA GLN A 124 2.26 -1.78 14.32
C GLN A 124 1.41 -1.97 15.58
N ARG A 125 1.92 -2.79 16.54
CA ARG A 125 1.23 -3.02 17.82
C ARG A 125 1.38 -1.85 18.78
N ASP A 126 2.52 -1.17 18.73
CA ASP A 126 2.80 0.01 19.55
C ASP A 126 2.28 1.28 18.88
N SER A 127 1.19 1.82 19.42
CA SER A 127 0.58 3.05 18.93
C SER A 127 1.47 4.29 19.08
N ALA A 128 2.40 4.28 20.05
CA ALA A 128 3.33 5.39 20.25
C ALA A 128 4.40 5.40 19.14
N LEU A 129 4.87 4.21 18.74
CA LEU A 129 5.80 4.08 17.63
C LEU A 129 5.16 4.48 16.30
N LEU A 130 3.91 4.07 16.03
CA LEU A 130 3.16 4.53 14.85
C LEU A 130 3.02 6.06 14.87
N GLN A 131 2.64 6.65 16.00
CA GLN A 131 2.53 8.11 16.13
C GLN A 131 3.87 8.81 15.87
N LYS A 132 4.98 8.23 16.35
CA LYS A 132 6.33 8.73 16.08
C LYS A 132 6.62 8.72 14.57
N ARG A 133 6.27 7.65 13.85
CA ARG A 133 6.44 7.55 12.39
C ARG A 133 5.59 8.58 11.64
N ILE A 134 4.32 8.72 12.00
CA ILE A 134 3.43 9.75 11.44
C ILE A 134 4.03 11.16 11.62
N ASN A 135 4.62 11.45 12.76
CA ASN A 135 5.23 12.75 13.07
C ASN A 135 6.55 13.02 12.31
N GLN A 136 7.19 11.97 11.75
CA GLN A 136 8.40 12.06 10.94
C GLN A 136 8.12 12.30 9.45
N CYS A 137 6.85 12.21 9.03
CA CYS A 137 6.43 12.47 7.65
C CYS A 137 6.39 13.97 7.37
N ASN A 138 7.06 14.40 6.28
CA ASN A 138 6.95 15.78 5.76
C ASN A 138 5.68 15.98 4.92
N PHE A 139 5.13 14.89 4.37
CA PHE A 139 3.86 14.87 3.66
C PHE A 139 2.67 14.82 4.62
N ARG A 140 1.46 15.11 4.11
CA ARG A 140 0.25 15.20 4.92
C ARG A 140 -0.62 13.95 4.77
N PHE A 141 -1.09 13.43 5.90
CA PHE A 141 -2.15 12.41 5.89
C PHE A 141 -3.54 13.03 5.77
N VAL A 142 -4.45 12.29 5.12
CA VAL A 142 -5.87 12.61 5.01
C VAL A 142 -6.70 11.33 5.12
N THR A 143 -7.75 11.33 5.95
CA THR A 143 -8.68 10.20 6.07
C THR A 143 -10.01 10.61 6.68
N ALA A 144 -11.12 10.23 6.04
CA ALA A 144 -12.46 10.55 6.50
C ALA A 144 -13.02 9.55 7.51
N ASN A 145 -12.55 8.29 7.48
CA ASN A 145 -13.18 7.22 8.27
C ASN A 145 -12.29 6.56 9.31
N VAL A 146 -11.00 6.92 9.41
CA VAL A 146 -10.09 6.32 10.40
C VAL A 146 -9.90 7.27 11.58
N ARG A 147 -10.01 6.73 12.79
CA ARG A 147 -9.86 7.48 14.04
C ARG A 147 -8.93 6.73 14.99
N ARG A 148 -8.28 7.47 15.88
CA ARG A 148 -7.51 6.93 16.99
C ARG A 148 -8.36 6.81 18.23
N VAL A 149 -8.23 5.68 18.93
CA VAL A 149 -8.74 5.50 20.30
C VAL A 149 -7.63 5.92 21.25
N TYR A 150 -7.83 7.01 21.93
CA TYR A 150 -6.89 7.55 22.93
C TYR A 150 -7.11 6.92 24.30
N THR A 151 -6.17 7.14 25.22
CA THR A 151 -6.29 6.72 26.62
C THR A 151 -7.62 7.23 27.21
N GLY A 152 -8.33 6.36 27.91
CA GLY A 152 -9.67 6.66 28.44
C GLY A 152 -10.82 6.41 27.44
N GLY A 153 -10.54 5.85 26.26
CA GLY A 153 -11.58 5.47 25.28
C GLY A 153 -12.07 6.61 24.38
N ASN A 154 -11.50 7.80 24.49
CA ASN A 154 -11.84 8.92 23.61
C ASN A 154 -11.44 8.62 22.15
N VAL A 155 -12.38 8.77 21.23
CA VAL A 155 -12.19 8.53 19.78
C VAL A 155 -12.10 9.89 19.06
N ALA A 156 -10.94 10.14 18.42
CA ALA A 156 -10.67 11.38 17.69
C ALA A 156 -9.76 11.10 16.47
N PRO A 157 -9.61 12.05 15.53
CA PRO A 157 -8.65 11.90 14.45
C PRO A 157 -7.23 11.64 14.97
N PHE A 158 -6.42 10.92 14.18
CA PHE A 158 -4.98 10.86 14.41
C PHE A 158 -4.38 12.26 14.40
N GLN A 159 -3.21 12.41 14.99
CA GLN A 159 -2.47 13.66 14.99
C GLN A 159 -1.21 13.52 14.14
N GLN A 160 -0.73 14.61 13.58
CA GLN A 160 0.50 14.69 12.82
C GLN A 160 1.25 15.98 13.20
N LEU A 161 2.56 15.91 13.33
CA LEU A 161 3.42 17.08 13.49
C LEU A 161 3.60 17.76 12.12
N VAL A 162 3.02 18.96 11.95
CA VAL A 162 3.08 19.73 10.71
C VAL A 162 3.70 21.08 10.99
N ARG A 163 4.85 21.37 10.37
CA ARG A 163 5.59 22.62 10.55
C ARG A 163 5.78 22.97 12.04
N GLY A 164 6.15 21.98 12.85
CA GLY A 164 6.39 22.13 14.29
C GLY A 164 5.16 22.22 15.18
N LYS A 165 3.95 22.04 14.64
CA LYS A 165 2.69 22.06 15.40
C LYS A 165 1.92 20.77 15.22
N MET A 166 1.39 20.21 16.31
CA MET A 166 0.49 19.06 16.26
C MET A 166 -0.84 19.50 15.64
N GLN A 167 -1.26 18.83 14.58
CA GLN A 167 -2.53 19.05 13.88
C GLN A 167 -3.29 17.73 13.78
N MET A 168 -4.62 17.80 13.81
CA MET A 168 -5.45 16.62 13.51
C MET A 168 -5.31 16.26 12.04
N VAL A 169 -5.26 14.97 11.74
CA VAL A 169 -5.40 14.45 10.38
C VAL A 169 -6.82 14.77 9.91
N PRO A 170 -6.99 15.56 8.84
CA PRO A 170 -8.31 16.04 8.44
C PRO A 170 -9.08 15.00 7.62
N ASP A 171 -10.41 15.17 7.54
CA ASP A 171 -11.29 14.38 6.68
C ASP A 171 -11.08 14.70 5.19
N PHE A 172 -10.67 15.93 4.87
CA PHE A 172 -10.19 16.34 3.56
C PHE A 172 -9.13 17.44 3.70
N ILE A 173 -8.29 17.58 2.69
CA ILE A 173 -7.25 18.61 2.63
C ILE A 173 -7.35 19.37 1.31
N SER A 174 -7.21 20.70 1.36
CA SER A 174 -7.25 21.55 0.16
C SER A 174 -5.83 21.87 -0.32
N HIS A 175 -5.60 21.71 -1.63
CA HIS A 175 -4.40 22.13 -2.35
C HIS A 175 -4.77 23.21 -3.35
N THR A 176 -3.95 24.25 -3.48
CA THR A 176 -4.20 25.35 -4.42
C THR A 176 -3.18 25.30 -5.54
N PHE A 177 -3.67 25.11 -6.76
CA PHE A 177 -2.89 25.28 -7.98
C PHE A 177 -3.03 26.69 -8.53
N LYS A 178 -1.98 27.18 -9.19
CA LYS A 178 -1.97 28.50 -9.85
C LYS A 178 -1.37 28.39 -11.24
N ASN A 179 -1.90 29.20 -12.17
CA ASN A 179 -1.27 29.37 -13.46
C ASN A 179 -0.32 30.58 -13.44
N SER A 180 0.38 30.82 -14.55
CA SER A 180 1.31 31.95 -14.68
C SER A 180 0.62 33.32 -14.70
N ALA A 181 -0.68 33.38 -14.97
CA ALA A 181 -1.48 34.60 -14.93
C ALA A 181 -1.94 34.96 -13.49
N GLY A 182 -1.72 34.05 -12.50
CA GLY A 182 -2.13 34.25 -11.12
C GLY A 182 -3.53 33.71 -10.78
N ASP A 183 -4.25 33.16 -11.78
CA ASP A 183 -5.51 32.48 -11.51
C ASP A 183 -5.27 31.21 -10.69
N SER A 184 -6.22 30.84 -9.87
CA SER A 184 -6.08 29.70 -8.96
C SER A 184 -7.32 28.82 -8.95
N MET A 185 -7.10 27.52 -8.71
CA MET A 185 -8.13 26.56 -8.37
C MET A 185 -7.79 25.83 -7.08
N LYS A 186 -8.80 25.36 -6.38
CA LYS A 186 -8.65 24.54 -5.19
C LYS A 186 -9.10 23.11 -5.46
N LEU A 187 -8.18 22.18 -5.28
CA LEU A 187 -8.44 20.74 -5.25
C LEU A 187 -8.56 20.28 -3.81
N ALA A 188 -9.65 19.62 -3.44
CA ALA A 188 -9.72 18.86 -2.21
C ALA A 188 -9.36 17.39 -2.46
N LEU A 189 -8.56 16.82 -1.56
CA LEU A 189 -8.29 15.39 -1.47
C LEU A 189 -8.94 14.85 -0.19
N THR A 190 -9.72 13.76 -0.29
CA THR A 190 -10.27 13.03 0.85
C THR A 190 -9.81 11.58 0.79
N GLY A 191 -9.67 10.91 1.94
CA GLY A 191 -9.17 9.54 2.00
C GLY A 191 -10.13 8.61 2.73
N VAL A 192 -10.17 7.34 2.32
CA VAL A 192 -10.89 6.27 3.05
C VAL A 192 -10.12 4.97 3.03
N LEU A 193 -10.34 4.18 4.07
CA LEU A 193 -9.71 2.88 4.30
C LEU A 193 -10.77 1.84 4.67
N LEU A 194 -10.60 0.63 4.14
CA LEU A 194 -11.30 -0.57 4.56
C LEU A 194 -10.97 -0.92 6.04
N PRO A 195 -11.95 -1.27 6.87
CA PRO A 195 -11.71 -1.68 8.27
C PRO A 195 -11.17 -3.11 8.34
N PHE A 196 -9.88 -3.28 8.05
CA PHE A 196 -9.24 -4.59 7.92
C PHE A 196 -8.53 -5.07 9.19
N THR A 197 -7.62 -4.27 9.76
CA THR A 197 -6.83 -4.65 10.94
C THR A 197 -7.44 -4.10 12.22
N LYS A 198 -7.89 -5.00 13.11
CA LYS A 198 -8.46 -4.61 14.41
C LYS A 198 -7.35 -4.42 15.44
N ARG A 199 -6.92 -3.17 15.64
CA ARG A 199 -6.04 -2.75 16.73
C ARG A 199 -6.84 -1.99 17.79
N PRO A 200 -6.58 -2.18 19.09
CA PRO A 200 -7.32 -1.48 20.16
C PRO A 200 -7.27 0.05 20.07
N TYR A 201 -6.22 0.59 19.46
CA TYR A 201 -6.03 2.03 19.29
C TYR A 201 -6.59 2.59 17.97
N VAL A 202 -7.27 1.79 17.14
CA VAL A 202 -7.88 2.22 15.88
C VAL A 202 -9.38 1.97 15.90
N SER A 203 -10.14 2.96 15.47
CA SER A 203 -11.58 2.88 15.24
C SER A 203 -11.89 3.27 13.81
N TYR A 204 -12.76 2.53 13.17
CA TYR A 204 -13.23 2.78 11.81
C TYR A 204 -14.67 3.26 11.85
N LEU A 205 -14.93 4.44 11.28
CA LEU A 205 -16.27 4.96 11.07
C LEU A 205 -16.89 4.33 9.83
N PRO A 206 -18.23 4.31 9.68
CA PRO A 206 -18.88 3.83 8.47
C PRO A 206 -18.33 4.53 7.22
N LEU A 207 -17.80 3.73 6.29
CA LEU A 207 -16.96 4.20 5.18
C LEU A 207 -17.75 5.16 4.26
N GLU A 208 -18.85 4.68 3.67
CA GLU A 208 -19.64 5.48 2.71
C GLU A 208 -20.20 6.76 3.33
N GLU A 209 -20.75 6.67 4.53
CA GLU A 209 -21.33 7.82 5.23
C GLU A 209 -20.31 8.93 5.45
N ASN A 210 -19.14 8.58 5.96
CA ASN A 210 -18.08 9.54 6.27
C ASN A 210 -17.39 10.07 5.01
N PHE A 211 -17.25 9.24 3.97
CA PHE A 211 -16.78 9.70 2.68
C PHE A 211 -17.75 10.71 2.06
N ARG A 212 -19.04 10.40 2.01
CA ARG A 212 -20.10 11.29 1.53
C ARG A 212 -20.12 12.63 2.27
N LYS A 213 -19.97 12.58 3.60
CA LYS A 213 -19.89 13.79 4.45
C LYS A 213 -18.66 14.63 4.11
N ALA A 214 -17.47 14.00 4.02
CA ALA A 214 -16.23 14.69 3.68
C ALA A 214 -16.29 15.33 2.30
N VAL A 215 -16.79 14.60 1.28
CA VAL A 215 -17.00 15.11 -0.07
C VAL A 215 -17.97 16.29 -0.08
N GLY A 216 -19.10 16.19 0.64
CA GLY A 216 -20.08 17.27 0.73
C GLY A 216 -19.49 18.54 1.34
N GLN A 217 -18.75 18.42 2.44
CA GLN A 217 -18.05 19.55 3.07
C GLN A 217 -16.94 20.12 2.17
N ALA A 218 -16.15 19.26 1.54
CA ALA A 218 -15.07 19.69 0.65
C ALA A 218 -15.59 20.50 -0.56
N LYS A 219 -16.71 20.08 -1.16
CA LYS A 219 -17.36 20.78 -2.30
C LYS A 219 -17.77 22.22 -1.98
N THR A 220 -18.02 22.56 -0.71
CA THR A 220 -18.39 23.95 -0.33
C THR A 220 -17.21 24.93 -0.36
N GLN A 221 -15.97 24.45 -0.40
CA GLN A 221 -14.76 25.26 -0.22
C GLN A 221 -13.75 25.06 -1.37
N ASN A 222 -13.99 24.11 -2.26
CA ASN A 222 -13.05 23.73 -3.31
C ASN A 222 -13.76 23.61 -4.66
N ASP A 223 -13.02 23.81 -5.73
CA ASP A 223 -13.52 23.71 -7.10
C ASP A 223 -13.71 22.26 -7.54
N VAL A 224 -12.82 21.35 -7.09
CA VAL A 224 -12.82 19.92 -7.41
C VAL A 224 -12.54 19.12 -6.14
N VAL A 225 -13.15 17.94 -6.02
CA VAL A 225 -12.86 16.96 -4.96
C VAL A 225 -12.43 15.64 -5.62
N MET A 226 -11.30 15.08 -5.21
CA MET A 226 -10.81 13.77 -5.63
C MET A 226 -10.57 12.87 -4.41
N ALA A 227 -10.55 11.56 -4.63
CA ALA A 227 -10.40 10.56 -3.57
C ALA A 227 -9.03 9.87 -3.61
N ILE A 228 -8.52 9.55 -2.43
CA ILE A 228 -7.39 8.64 -2.22
C ILE A 228 -7.96 7.46 -1.42
N THR A 229 -8.08 6.29 -2.04
CA THR A 229 -8.78 5.16 -1.42
C THR A 229 -7.85 3.98 -1.17
N HIS A 230 -8.07 3.30 -0.04
CA HIS A 230 -7.38 2.03 0.21
C HIS A 230 -8.41 0.96 0.55
N ILE A 231 -9.15 0.54 -0.47
CA ILE A 231 -10.24 -0.45 -0.45
C ILE A 231 -10.13 -1.32 -1.70
N SER A 232 -10.91 -2.41 -1.78
CA SER A 232 -10.91 -3.25 -2.98
C SER A 232 -11.44 -2.49 -4.22
N ALA A 233 -11.04 -2.91 -5.42
CA ALA A 233 -11.55 -2.32 -6.66
C ALA A 233 -13.08 -2.46 -6.80
N ALA A 234 -13.67 -3.50 -6.21
CA ALA A 234 -15.12 -3.68 -6.16
C ALA A 234 -15.77 -2.61 -5.28
N ASP A 235 -15.19 -2.34 -4.10
CA ASP A 235 -15.68 -1.32 -3.17
C ASP A 235 -15.47 0.09 -3.72
N ASP A 236 -14.35 0.36 -4.43
CA ASP A 236 -14.12 1.63 -5.12
C ASP A 236 -15.23 1.91 -6.14
N ARG A 237 -15.62 0.91 -6.95
CA ARG A 237 -16.72 1.06 -7.91
C ARG A 237 -18.06 1.30 -7.22
N ALA A 238 -18.34 0.56 -6.14
CA ALA A 238 -19.57 0.75 -5.37
C ALA A 238 -19.62 2.14 -4.74
N LEU A 239 -18.49 2.60 -4.15
CA LEU A 239 -18.38 3.92 -3.53
C LEU A 239 -18.51 5.06 -4.55
N ALA A 240 -17.90 4.91 -5.74
CA ALA A 240 -18.02 5.88 -6.82
C ALA A 240 -19.47 6.03 -7.31
N ALA A 241 -20.19 4.91 -7.45
CA ALA A 241 -21.62 4.93 -7.79
C ALA A 241 -22.49 5.55 -6.69
N ALA A 242 -22.17 5.25 -5.43
CA ALA A 242 -22.92 5.78 -4.28
C ALA A 242 -22.69 7.28 -4.03
N VAL A 243 -21.50 7.81 -4.36
CA VAL A 243 -21.11 9.22 -4.12
C VAL A 243 -20.64 9.89 -5.41
N PRO A 244 -21.56 10.23 -6.32
CA PRO A 244 -21.22 10.81 -7.62
C PRO A 244 -20.58 12.20 -7.52
N GLY A 245 -19.89 12.60 -8.59
CA GLY A 245 -19.26 13.92 -8.70
C GLY A 245 -17.90 14.02 -8.00
N VAL A 246 -17.21 12.90 -7.84
CA VAL A 246 -15.77 12.80 -7.54
C VAL A 246 -15.11 12.22 -8.80
N PRO A 247 -14.42 13.03 -9.62
CA PRO A 247 -14.00 12.62 -10.96
C PRO A 247 -12.85 11.62 -10.98
N LEU A 248 -12.06 11.51 -9.89
CA LEU A 248 -10.91 10.60 -9.81
C LEU A 248 -10.81 9.95 -8.43
N PHE A 249 -10.71 8.62 -8.42
CA PHE A 249 -10.31 7.79 -7.30
C PHE A 249 -8.91 7.25 -7.56
N MET A 250 -7.97 7.58 -6.72
CA MET A 250 -6.60 7.07 -6.70
C MET A 250 -6.52 5.99 -5.63
N GLY A 251 -6.66 4.73 -6.04
CA GLY A 251 -6.81 3.59 -5.14
C GLY A 251 -5.53 2.80 -4.88
N GLY A 252 -5.54 2.00 -3.81
CA GLY A 252 -4.55 0.99 -3.45
C GLY A 252 -5.20 -0.35 -3.10
N HIS A 253 -4.50 -1.20 -2.33
CA HIS A 253 -4.96 -2.47 -1.75
C HIS A 253 -4.87 -3.71 -2.66
N ASP A 254 -5.13 -3.62 -3.95
CA ASP A 254 -5.19 -4.80 -4.85
C ASP A 254 -3.82 -5.23 -5.42
N HIS A 255 -2.75 -4.47 -5.21
CA HIS A 255 -1.35 -4.72 -5.60
C HIS A 255 -1.07 -4.87 -7.11
N ASN A 256 -2.09 -4.82 -7.96
CA ASN A 256 -1.97 -4.89 -9.42
C ASN A 256 -2.60 -3.67 -10.07
N HIS A 257 -2.03 -3.22 -11.18
CA HIS A 257 -2.59 -2.07 -11.87
C HIS A 257 -3.95 -2.37 -12.47
N GLN A 258 -4.87 -1.43 -12.28
CA GLN A 258 -6.23 -1.48 -12.77
C GLN A 258 -6.69 -0.08 -13.14
N ASP A 259 -7.60 0.01 -14.11
CA ASP A 259 -8.39 1.19 -14.41
C ASP A 259 -9.85 0.80 -14.61
N HIS A 260 -10.74 1.54 -13.98
CA HIS A 260 -12.18 1.34 -14.07
C HIS A 260 -12.87 2.68 -14.27
N TYR A 261 -14.06 2.60 -14.86
CA TYR A 261 -14.91 3.76 -15.11
C TYR A 261 -16.29 3.50 -14.52
N VAL A 262 -16.78 4.44 -13.71
CA VAL A 262 -18.13 4.44 -13.15
C VAL A 262 -18.74 5.79 -13.51
N GLU A 263 -19.65 5.83 -14.47
CA GLU A 263 -20.18 7.06 -15.06
C GLU A 263 -19.05 8.03 -15.48
N ASN A 264 -18.90 9.17 -14.79
CA ASN A 264 -17.85 10.16 -15.05
C ASN A 264 -16.67 10.06 -14.06
N THR A 265 -16.58 9.01 -13.29
CA THR A 265 -15.49 8.75 -12.33
C THR A 265 -14.47 7.80 -12.91
N ILE A 266 -13.21 8.19 -12.88
CA ILE A 266 -12.06 7.35 -13.20
C ILE A 266 -11.54 6.75 -11.89
N ILE A 267 -11.28 5.46 -11.85
CA ILE A 267 -10.68 4.75 -10.72
C ILE A 267 -9.38 4.13 -11.22
N THR A 268 -8.26 4.43 -10.57
CA THR A 268 -6.95 3.90 -10.94
C THR A 268 -6.24 3.29 -9.74
N LYS A 269 -5.56 2.17 -9.97
CA LYS A 269 -4.65 1.52 -9.00
C LYS A 269 -3.36 1.17 -9.73
N ALA A 270 -2.21 1.44 -9.15
CA ALA A 270 -0.92 1.05 -9.70
C ALA A 270 -0.50 -0.33 -9.18
N ASP A 271 0.52 -0.94 -9.78
CA ASP A 271 1.14 -2.14 -9.22
C ASP A 271 1.88 -1.79 -7.93
N ALA A 272 1.87 -2.70 -6.99
CA ALA A 272 2.61 -2.58 -5.74
C ALA A 272 4.12 -2.34 -5.97
N ASN A 273 4.78 -1.82 -4.92
CA ASN A 273 6.22 -1.56 -4.90
C ASN A 273 6.72 -0.60 -6.00
N ALA A 274 5.83 0.32 -6.40
CA ALA A 274 6.12 1.31 -7.43
C ALA A 274 6.65 0.68 -8.74
N LYS A 275 6.25 -0.57 -9.09
CA LYS A 275 6.57 -1.17 -10.39
C LYS A 275 5.91 -0.40 -11.51
N THR A 276 4.76 0.17 -11.24
CA THR A 276 4.11 1.18 -12.06
C THR A 276 3.65 2.36 -11.22
N VAL A 277 3.38 3.49 -11.87
CA VAL A 277 2.74 4.67 -11.28
C VAL A 277 1.69 5.19 -12.25
N TYR A 278 0.64 5.84 -11.76
CA TYR A 278 -0.26 6.61 -12.62
C TYR A 278 0.13 8.08 -12.65
N ILE A 279 0.04 8.67 -13.85
CA ILE A 279 0.24 10.10 -14.10
C ILE A 279 -1.08 10.65 -14.64
N HIS A 280 -1.72 11.52 -13.86
CA HIS A 280 -2.97 12.17 -14.23
C HIS A 280 -2.67 13.61 -14.64
N ARG A 281 -2.78 13.93 -15.95
CA ARG A 281 -2.70 15.29 -16.45
C ARG A 281 -4.10 15.89 -16.46
N CYS A 282 -4.27 16.93 -15.68
CA CYS A 282 -5.54 17.57 -15.42
C CYS A 282 -5.55 18.98 -16.01
N HIS A 283 -6.65 19.33 -16.67
CA HIS A 283 -6.90 20.66 -17.23
C HIS A 283 -8.23 21.18 -16.68
N PHE A 284 -8.19 22.26 -15.92
CA PHE A 284 -9.37 22.87 -15.31
C PHE A 284 -9.65 24.25 -15.94
N ASP A 285 -10.85 24.41 -16.47
CA ASP A 285 -11.33 25.70 -16.96
C ASP A 285 -12.14 26.40 -15.86
N PRO A 286 -11.63 27.51 -15.27
CA PRO A 286 -12.32 28.22 -14.20
C PRO A 286 -13.65 28.87 -14.62
N GLN A 287 -13.86 29.13 -15.93
CA GLN A 287 -15.06 29.79 -16.44
C GLN A 287 -16.24 28.82 -16.55
N SER A 288 -15.99 27.67 -17.16
CA SER A 288 -16.99 26.60 -17.33
C SER A 288 -17.06 25.64 -16.12
N LYS A 289 -16.06 25.69 -15.22
CA LYS A 289 -15.86 24.74 -14.12
C LYS A 289 -15.65 23.31 -14.60
N LEU A 290 -15.27 23.13 -15.85
CA LEU A 290 -15.01 21.82 -16.42
C LEU A 290 -13.58 21.37 -16.10
N LEU A 291 -13.48 20.10 -15.72
CA LEU A 291 -12.22 19.40 -15.51
C LEU A 291 -12.10 18.28 -16.55
N SER A 292 -10.98 18.25 -17.26
CA SER A 292 -10.59 17.07 -18.04
C SER A 292 -9.40 16.37 -17.39
N ILE A 293 -9.41 15.04 -17.39
CA ILE A 293 -8.36 14.21 -16.80
C ILE A 293 -7.88 13.21 -17.85
N ARG A 294 -6.57 13.17 -18.06
CA ARG A 294 -5.92 12.15 -18.87
C ARG A 294 -5.00 11.33 -17.99
N SER A 295 -5.42 10.12 -17.66
CA SER A 295 -4.64 9.15 -16.89
C SER A 295 -3.74 8.31 -17.79
N SER A 296 -2.52 8.05 -17.35
CA SER A 296 -1.58 7.16 -18.06
C SER A 296 -0.77 6.35 -17.05
N LEU A 297 -0.68 5.04 -17.28
CA LEU A 297 0.19 4.14 -16.54
C LEU A 297 1.64 4.31 -17.04
N LYS A 298 2.61 4.41 -16.12
CA LYS A 298 4.04 4.45 -16.43
C LYS A 298 4.75 3.33 -15.68
N TYR A 299 5.42 2.45 -16.42
CA TYR A 299 6.30 1.42 -15.86
C TYR A 299 7.58 2.05 -15.33
N ILE A 300 7.95 1.69 -14.10
CA ILE A 300 9.20 2.11 -13.45
C ILE A 300 10.20 0.97 -13.59
N ASN A 301 11.18 1.16 -14.46
CA ASN A 301 12.15 0.12 -14.84
C ASN A 301 13.58 0.66 -14.92
N ALA A 302 14.53 -0.21 -15.26
CA ALA A 302 15.97 0.09 -15.29
C ALA A 302 16.38 1.16 -16.31
N THR A 303 15.51 1.54 -17.26
CA THR A 303 15.81 2.63 -18.22
C THR A 303 15.66 4.01 -17.61
N ILE A 304 15.00 4.12 -16.46
CA ILE A 304 14.80 5.38 -15.74
C ILE A 304 16.00 5.57 -14.80
N PRO A 305 16.77 6.65 -14.91
CA PRO A 305 17.89 6.92 -14.02
C PRO A 305 17.39 7.16 -12.59
N GLU A 306 18.15 6.69 -11.61
CA GLU A 306 17.86 6.94 -10.21
C GLU A 306 18.21 8.38 -9.82
N GLU A 307 17.31 9.07 -9.13
CA GLU A 307 17.54 10.42 -8.62
C GLU A 307 18.59 10.39 -7.49
N PRO A 308 19.70 11.16 -7.61
CA PRO A 308 20.86 10.96 -6.72
C PRO A 308 20.57 11.14 -5.23
N SER A 309 19.75 12.13 -4.83
CA SER A 309 19.47 12.40 -3.42
C SER A 309 18.62 11.29 -2.80
N THR A 310 17.60 10.82 -3.52
CA THR A 310 16.75 9.72 -3.10
C THR A 310 17.52 8.40 -3.11
N LYS A 311 18.37 8.18 -4.13
CA LYS A 311 19.25 7.02 -4.20
C LYS A 311 20.18 6.93 -2.98
N ALA A 312 20.78 8.03 -2.55
CA ALA A 312 21.65 8.05 -1.38
C ALA A 312 20.92 7.58 -0.09
N VAL A 313 19.62 7.90 0.06
CA VAL A 313 18.80 7.42 1.19
C VAL A 313 18.52 5.92 1.02
N VAL A 314 18.17 5.48 -0.18
CA VAL A 314 17.93 4.06 -0.48
C VAL A 314 19.19 3.24 -0.17
N ASP A 315 20.36 3.65 -0.69
CA ASP A 315 21.64 2.95 -0.49
C ASP A 315 22.03 2.87 0.99
N LYS A 316 21.81 3.96 1.76
CA LYS A 316 22.00 3.98 3.22
C LYS A 316 21.19 2.86 3.90
N TRP A 317 19.92 2.72 3.55
CA TRP A 317 19.04 1.74 4.17
C TRP A 317 19.32 0.32 3.70
N VAL A 318 19.60 0.11 2.42
CA VAL A 318 20.02 -1.20 1.87
C VAL A 318 21.30 -1.69 2.58
N SER A 319 22.30 -0.82 2.72
CA SER A 319 23.55 -1.15 3.45
C SER A 319 23.30 -1.49 4.91
N LYS A 320 22.37 -0.78 5.58
CA LYS A 320 22.01 -1.06 6.96
C LYS A 320 21.30 -2.42 7.12
N VAL A 321 20.41 -2.75 6.20
CA VAL A 321 19.74 -4.07 6.17
C VAL A 321 20.77 -5.17 5.98
N ASP A 322 21.65 -5.03 4.99
CA ASP A 322 22.71 -6.00 4.72
C ASP A 322 23.58 -6.26 5.96
N GLN A 323 24.06 -5.20 6.61
CA GLN A 323 24.83 -5.32 7.85
C GLN A 323 24.03 -5.98 8.97
N THR A 324 22.76 -5.66 9.12
CA THR A 324 21.89 -6.27 10.15
C THR A 324 21.71 -7.76 9.90
N LEU A 325 21.50 -8.16 8.65
CA LEU A 325 21.37 -9.56 8.28
C LEU A 325 22.66 -10.33 8.57
N ARG A 326 23.84 -9.77 8.23
CA ARG A 326 25.15 -10.37 8.55
C ARG A 326 25.37 -10.53 10.05
N ASN A 327 25.00 -9.51 10.83
CA ASN A 327 25.09 -9.58 12.30
C ASN A 327 24.15 -10.66 12.89
N ASN A 328 23.07 -10.99 12.20
CA ASN A 328 22.15 -12.08 12.56
C ASN A 328 22.58 -13.46 12.01
N GLY A 329 23.76 -13.55 11.36
CA GLY A 329 24.32 -14.79 10.84
C GLY A 329 23.92 -15.14 9.41
N TYR A 330 23.17 -14.29 8.71
CA TYR A 330 22.85 -14.46 7.30
C TYR A 330 23.96 -13.88 6.41
N GLN A 331 24.15 -14.46 5.23
CA GLN A 331 24.96 -13.92 4.15
C GLN A 331 24.00 -13.59 2.99
N PRO A 332 23.48 -12.36 2.89
CA PRO A 332 22.38 -12.03 1.99
C PRO A 332 22.61 -12.42 0.53
N GLU A 333 23.83 -12.21 0.03
CA GLU A 333 24.23 -12.52 -1.35
C GLU A 333 24.58 -14.00 -1.58
N GLN A 334 24.63 -14.82 -0.52
CA GLN A 334 24.94 -16.23 -0.65
C GLN A 334 23.89 -16.90 -1.54
N LYS A 335 24.35 -17.48 -2.64
CA LYS A 335 23.52 -18.32 -3.50
C LYS A 335 23.12 -19.59 -2.78
N ILE A 336 21.84 -19.94 -2.86
CA ILE A 336 21.29 -21.18 -2.30
C ILE A 336 20.78 -22.14 -3.36
N ALA A 337 20.35 -21.64 -4.53
CA ALA A 337 19.86 -22.48 -5.63
C ALA A 337 19.99 -21.78 -6.99
N ASP A 338 20.14 -22.56 -8.07
CA ASP A 338 19.79 -22.14 -9.43
C ASP A 338 18.43 -22.71 -9.79
N LEU A 339 17.46 -21.83 -9.91
CA LEU A 339 16.07 -22.21 -10.16
C LEU A 339 15.89 -22.66 -11.60
N ARG A 340 15.31 -23.84 -11.80
CA ARG A 340 14.95 -24.37 -13.13
C ARG A 340 13.67 -23.77 -13.69
N GLU A 341 12.84 -23.22 -12.82
CA GLU A 341 11.58 -22.55 -13.13
C GLU A 341 11.38 -21.34 -12.23
N THR A 342 10.59 -20.38 -12.67
CA THR A 342 10.20 -19.22 -11.86
C THR A 342 9.34 -19.67 -10.69
N LEU A 343 9.69 -19.25 -9.47
CA LEU A 343 8.89 -19.47 -8.29
C LEU A 343 7.78 -18.42 -8.22
N GLN A 344 6.55 -18.91 -8.15
CA GLN A 344 5.35 -18.08 -8.06
C GLN A 344 5.16 -17.63 -6.62
N CYS A 345 5.59 -16.40 -6.34
CA CYS A 345 5.67 -15.85 -4.98
C CYS A 345 4.65 -14.72 -4.73
N LYS A 346 4.04 -14.17 -5.80
CA LYS A 346 3.12 -13.04 -5.68
C LYS A 346 1.96 -13.33 -4.75
N GLU A 347 1.60 -12.36 -3.91
CA GLU A 347 0.49 -12.49 -2.98
C GLU A 347 -0.82 -12.87 -3.67
N SER A 348 -1.09 -12.34 -4.86
CA SER A 348 -2.27 -12.68 -5.68
C SER A 348 -2.35 -14.17 -6.03
N ASP A 349 -1.21 -14.82 -6.20
CA ASP A 349 -1.14 -16.25 -6.52
C ASP A 349 -1.19 -17.12 -5.26
N ILE A 350 -0.31 -16.84 -4.29
CA ILE A 350 -0.20 -17.69 -3.08
C ILE A 350 -1.43 -17.64 -2.18
N ARG A 351 -2.26 -16.59 -2.31
CA ARG A 351 -3.53 -16.45 -1.57
C ARG A 351 -4.72 -17.13 -2.26
N THR A 352 -4.57 -17.58 -3.50
CA THR A 352 -5.70 -18.11 -4.30
C THR A 352 -5.53 -19.54 -4.75
N ARG A 353 -4.30 -20.03 -4.80
CA ARG A 353 -3.95 -21.38 -5.27
C ARG A 353 -2.69 -21.92 -4.63
N GLN A 354 -2.50 -23.22 -4.73
CA GLN A 354 -1.22 -23.84 -4.39
C GLN A 354 -0.16 -23.38 -5.42
N THR A 355 0.96 -22.83 -4.96
CA THR A 355 2.08 -22.41 -5.81
C THR A 355 3.29 -23.34 -5.64
N ASN A 356 4.25 -23.27 -6.59
CA ASN A 356 5.51 -23.99 -6.44
C ASN A 356 6.34 -23.48 -5.26
N PHE A 357 6.33 -22.16 -4.97
CA PHE A 357 6.99 -21.61 -3.78
C PHE A 357 6.36 -22.09 -2.48
N GLY A 358 5.01 -22.09 -2.40
CA GLY A 358 4.30 -22.71 -1.26
C GLY A 358 4.60 -24.19 -1.13
N GLY A 359 4.67 -24.92 -2.27
CA GLY A 359 5.06 -26.32 -2.31
C GLY A 359 6.48 -26.59 -1.79
N ILE A 360 7.44 -25.72 -2.13
CA ILE A 360 8.81 -25.78 -1.59
C ILE A 360 8.80 -25.54 -0.09
N THR A 361 8.05 -24.56 0.38
CA THR A 361 7.96 -24.24 1.81
C THR A 361 7.41 -25.41 2.63
N VAL A 362 6.33 -26.07 2.19
CA VAL A 362 5.80 -27.24 2.91
C VAL A 362 6.73 -28.45 2.84
N LYS A 363 7.48 -28.64 1.75
CA LYS A 363 8.53 -29.67 1.67
C LYS A 363 9.69 -29.37 2.63
N ALA A 364 10.05 -28.11 2.82
CA ALA A 364 11.04 -27.69 3.79
C ALA A 364 10.58 -27.98 5.23
N MET A 365 9.27 -27.79 5.52
CA MET A 365 8.68 -28.21 6.81
C MET A 365 8.78 -29.72 7.02
N GLU A 366 8.45 -30.51 6.00
CA GLU A 366 8.58 -31.98 6.04
C GLU A 366 10.03 -32.43 6.25
N TYR A 367 10.99 -31.76 5.62
CA TYR A 367 12.43 -32.05 5.72
C TYR A 367 12.95 -31.93 7.16
N VAL A 368 12.44 -30.98 7.94
CA VAL A 368 12.88 -30.73 9.32
C VAL A 368 11.95 -31.33 10.39
N MET A 369 10.70 -31.60 10.06
CA MET A 369 9.71 -32.21 10.97
C MET A 369 8.99 -33.37 10.29
N PRO A 370 9.70 -34.45 9.92
CA PRO A 370 9.10 -35.55 9.18
C PRO A 370 8.06 -36.32 10.02
N GLY A 371 7.24 -37.12 9.32
CA GLY A 371 6.31 -38.08 9.94
C GLY A 371 4.93 -37.54 10.25
N ALA A 372 4.64 -36.25 9.96
CA ALA A 372 3.27 -35.74 10.04
C ALA A 372 2.39 -36.24 8.88
N ASP A 373 1.09 -36.23 9.09
CA ASP A 373 0.12 -36.60 8.08
C ASP A 373 -0.07 -35.45 7.05
N ALA A 374 -0.01 -34.18 7.50
CA ALA A 374 -0.11 -33.01 6.66
C ALA A 374 0.80 -31.88 7.14
N TYR A 375 1.14 -30.98 6.19
CA TYR A 375 1.96 -29.79 6.40
C TYR A 375 1.22 -28.58 5.88
N LEU A 376 1.12 -27.52 6.69
CA LEU A 376 0.30 -26.36 6.35
C LEU A 376 0.99 -25.04 6.76
N ILE A 377 0.96 -24.06 5.88
CA ILE A 377 1.41 -22.70 6.20
C ILE A 377 0.44 -21.69 5.59
N ASN A 378 0.08 -20.66 6.35
CA ASN A 378 -0.74 -19.56 5.85
C ASN A 378 0.03 -18.69 4.85
N SER A 379 -0.60 -18.30 3.76
CA SER A 379 -0.01 -17.48 2.70
C SER A 379 0.42 -16.10 3.21
N GLY A 380 -0.22 -15.56 4.23
CA GLY A 380 0.16 -14.31 4.88
C GLY A 380 1.54 -14.31 5.53
N SER A 381 2.18 -15.47 5.70
CA SER A 381 3.59 -15.57 6.10
C SER A 381 4.56 -15.22 4.96
N MET A 382 4.10 -15.32 3.71
CA MET A 382 4.87 -15.05 2.48
C MET A 382 4.42 -13.72 1.89
N ARG A 383 5.34 -12.74 1.75
CA ARG A 383 5.00 -11.35 1.47
C ARG A 383 5.85 -10.81 0.31
N LEU A 384 5.57 -11.29 -0.90
CA LEU A 384 6.20 -10.81 -2.12
C LEU A 384 5.15 -10.41 -3.17
N ASP A 385 5.45 -9.35 -3.92
CA ASP A 385 4.69 -8.91 -5.10
C ASP A 385 5.47 -9.15 -6.39
N ASP A 386 6.56 -9.90 -6.32
CA ASP A 386 7.37 -10.35 -7.44
C ASP A 386 7.61 -11.86 -7.35
N ASP A 387 7.93 -12.44 -8.48
CA ASP A 387 8.33 -13.84 -8.60
C ASP A 387 9.87 -13.95 -8.51
N ILE A 388 10.39 -15.08 -8.05
CA ILE A 388 11.83 -15.33 -7.97
C ILE A 388 12.25 -16.23 -9.13
N ALA A 389 13.22 -15.78 -9.92
CA ALA A 389 13.73 -16.50 -11.09
C ALA A 389 15.26 -16.50 -11.13
N GLY A 390 15.85 -17.49 -11.81
CA GLY A 390 17.29 -17.60 -11.98
C GLY A 390 18.00 -18.01 -10.71
N THR A 391 19.00 -17.24 -10.26
CA THR A 391 19.74 -17.54 -9.02
C THR A 391 18.98 -17.03 -7.81
N MET A 392 18.65 -17.93 -6.89
CA MET A 392 18.03 -17.60 -5.60
C MET A 392 19.09 -17.44 -4.52
N THR A 393 18.98 -16.38 -3.73
CA THR A 393 19.91 -16.05 -2.66
C THR A 393 19.25 -16.17 -1.27
N VAL A 394 20.08 -16.10 -0.22
CA VAL A 394 19.59 -16.01 1.16
C VAL A 394 18.69 -14.79 1.33
N TYR A 395 19.01 -13.65 0.69
CA TYR A 395 18.19 -12.45 0.76
C TYR A 395 16.77 -12.68 0.23
N ASP A 396 16.62 -13.44 -0.86
CA ASP A 396 15.31 -13.76 -1.43
C ASP A 396 14.41 -14.53 -0.46
N VAL A 397 14.99 -15.48 0.29
CA VAL A 397 14.22 -16.19 1.33
C VAL A 397 13.87 -15.27 2.49
N VAL A 398 14.84 -14.50 2.99
CA VAL A 398 14.63 -13.66 4.18
C VAL A 398 13.59 -12.55 3.91
N ARG A 399 13.60 -11.95 2.70
CA ARG A 399 12.57 -10.96 2.31
C ARG A 399 11.21 -11.57 2.06
N SER A 400 11.17 -12.85 1.64
CA SER A 400 9.89 -13.56 1.43
C SER A 400 9.12 -13.81 2.72
N PHE A 401 9.84 -13.94 3.86
CA PHE A 401 9.26 -14.21 5.18
C PHE A 401 9.64 -13.10 6.18
N PRO A 402 9.13 -11.87 5.99
CA PRO A 402 9.56 -10.70 6.77
C PRO A 402 9.25 -10.83 8.27
N PHE A 403 8.24 -11.62 8.63
CA PHE A 403 7.87 -11.85 10.03
C PHE A 403 8.67 -13.00 10.67
N GLY A 404 9.28 -13.89 9.87
CA GLY A 404 9.86 -15.14 10.35
C GLY A 404 8.79 -16.04 11.00
N GLY A 405 9.17 -16.70 12.08
CA GLY A 405 8.28 -17.57 12.85
C GLY A 405 8.57 -19.05 12.64
N GLY A 406 8.19 -19.85 13.64
CA GLY A 406 8.44 -21.29 13.68
C GLY A 406 7.28 -22.12 13.15
N PHE A 407 7.47 -23.43 13.30
CA PHE A 407 6.47 -24.45 13.04
C PHE A 407 6.16 -25.22 14.31
N ALA A 408 4.90 -25.61 14.46
CA ALA A 408 4.43 -26.40 15.59
C ALA A 408 3.81 -27.72 15.11
N ARG A 409 3.96 -28.77 15.92
CA ARG A 409 3.20 -30.00 15.77
C ARG A 409 1.88 -29.89 16.56
N GLN A 410 0.79 -30.26 15.92
CA GLN A 410 -0.51 -30.41 16.57
C GLN A 410 -1.15 -31.74 16.18
N GLU A 411 -2.04 -32.24 17.01
CA GLU A 411 -2.85 -33.41 16.73
C GLU A 411 -4.32 -33.02 16.74
N LEU A 412 -5.04 -33.31 15.65
CA LEU A 412 -6.42 -32.92 15.45
C LEU A 412 -7.31 -34.13 15.13
N PRO A 413 -8.55 -34.16 15.64
CA PRO A 413 -9.57 -35.05 15.09
C PRO A 413 -9.81 -34.75 13.61
N GLY A 414 -10.16 -35.74 12.80
CA GLY A 414 -10.40 -35.56 11.37
C GLY A 414 -11.49 -34.55 11.05
N ALA A 415 -12.54 -34.48 11.87
CA ALA A 415 -13.57 -33.44 11.73
C ALA A 415 -12.99 -32.03 11.83
N GLU A 416 -12.06 -31.79 12.75
CA GLU A 416 -11.41 -30.48 12.91
C GLU A 416 -10.36 -30.22 11.83
N LEU A 417 -9.68 -31.26 11.33
CA LEU A 417 -8.82 -31.11 10.17
C LEU A 417 -9.62 -30.70 8.92
N LYS A 418 -10.80 -31.27 8.69
CA LYS A 418 -11.72 -30.83 7.63
C LYS A 418 -12.17 -29.37 7.83
N ASN A 419 -12.49 -28.98 9.07
CA ASN A 419 -12.84 -27.61 9.42
C ASN A 419 -11.68 -26.63 9.09
N LEU A 420 -10.44 -27.00 9.45
CA LEU A 420 -9.22 -26.24 9.11
C LEU A 420 -9.05 -26.08 7.58
N LEU A 421 -9.25 -27.15 6.81
CA LEU A 421 -9.09 -27.13 5.36
C LEU A 421 -10.20 -26.31 4.67
N ASN A 422 -11.46 -26.43 5.10
CA ASN A 422 -12.56 -25.61 4.59
C ASN A 422 -12.34 -24.12 4.91
N ALA A 423 -11.94 -23.80 6.14
CA ALA A 423 -11.66 -22.42 6.51
C ALA A 423 -10.46 -21.86 5.75
N GLY A 424 -9.35 -22.61 5.70
CA GLY A 424 -8.10 -22.16 5.10
C GLY A 424 -8.05 -22.17 3.58
N LEU A 425 -8.72 -23.11 2.90
CA LEU A 425 -8.63 -23.25 1.45
C LEU A 425 -9.86 -22.72 0.68
N GLU A 426 -10.98 -22.56 1.37
CA GLU A 426 -12.22 -22.07 0.73
C GLU A 426 -12.58 -20.68 1.28
N LYS A 427 -12.81 -20.57 2.59
CA LYS A 427 -13.27 -19.30 3.20
C LYS A 427 -12.22 -18.20 3.16
N ASN A 428 -10.93 -18.54 3.35
CA ASN A 428 -9.81 -17.60 3.34
C ASN A 428 -9.20 -17.42 1.94
N ARG A 429 -9.85 -17.89 0.88
CA ARG A 429 -9.34 -17.69 -0.48
C ARG A 429 -9.27 -16.20 -0.82
N GLY A 430 -8.10 -15.75 -1.28
CA GLY A 430 -7.81 -14.34 -1.51
C GLY A 430 -7.20 -13.61 -0.32
N GLU A 431 -7.24 -14.22 0.87
CA GLU A 431 -6.78 -13.62 2.12
C GLU A 431 -5.45 -14.23 2.60
N GLY A 432 -4.76 -13.57 3.53
CA GLY A 432 -3.53 -14.09 4.14
C GLY A 432 -3.68 -15.43 4.86
N GLY A 433 -4.89 -15.75 5.30
CA GLY A 433 -5.23 -17.04 5.91
C GLY A 433 -5.41 -18.20 4.94
N TYR A 434 -5.29 -17.99 3.63
CA TYR A 434 -5.28 -19.08 2.65
C TYR A 434 -4.07 -19.98 2.90
N LEU A 435 -4.28 -21.32 2.88
CA LEU A 435 -3.23 -22.27 3.25
C LEU A 435 -2.52 -22.84 2.01
N GLN A 436 -1.19 -22.86 2.06
CA GLN A 436 -0.36 -23.69 1.22
C GLN A 436 -0.17 -25.04 1.94
N VAL A 437 -0.39 -26.14 1.26
CA VAL A 437 -0.52 -27.46 1.92
C VAL A 437 0.38 -28.54 1.32
N GLY A 438 0.81 -29.48 2.15
CA GLY A 438 1.50 -30.71 1.76
C GLY A 438 0.73 -31.93 2.23
N ASN A 439 0.70 -32.99 1.40
CA ASN A 439 0.00 -34.27 1.62
C ASN A 439 -1.54 -34.15 1.68
N ILE A 440 -2.09 -33.03 1.24
CA ILE A 440 -3.54 -32.76 1.18
C ILE A 440 -3.98 -32.68 -0.28
N SER A 441 -5.15 -33.25 -0.57
CA SER A 441 -5.85 -33.07 -1.85
C SER A 441 -7.36 -33.09 -1.63
N LYS A 442 -8.13 -32.66 -2.64
CA LYS A 442 -9.60 -32.73 -2.63
C LYS A 442 -10.06 -33.49 -3.87
N VAL A 443 -10.93 -34.48 -3.69
CA VAL A 443 -11.54 -35.25 -4.78
C VAL A 443 -13.06 -35.10 -4.67
N GLY A 444 -13.66 -34.37 -5.59
CA GLY A 444 -15.02 -33.85 -5.43
C GLY A 444 -15.11 -33.02 -4.15
N ASP A 445 -16.03 -33.33 -3.26
CA ASP A 445 -16.20 -32.66 -1.97
C ASP A 445 -15.44 -33.34 -0.82
N THR A 446 -14.63 -34.37 -1.12
CA THR A 446 -13.94 -35.15 -0.08
C THR A 446 -12.50 -34.70 0.07
N TRP A 447 -12.11 -34.27 1.28
CA TRP A 447 -10.73 -34.00 1.65
C TRP A 447 -9.95 -35.31 1.87
N MET A 448 -8.75 -35.36 1.33
CA MET A 448 -7.84 -36.50 1.36
C MET A 448 -6.53 -36.11 2.05
N VAL A 449 -6.01 -37.00 2.88
CA VAL A 449 -4.65 -36.97 3.46
C VAL A 449 -3.87 -38.16 2.92
N LYS A 450 -2.71 -37.90 2.28
CA LYS A 450 -1.88 -38.99 1.68
C LYS A 450 -2.70 -39.91 0.77
N GLY A 451 -3.65 -39.33 0.01
CA GLY A 451 -4.52 -40.08 -0.91
C GLY A 451 -5.66 -40.89 -0.27
N LYS A 452 -5.90 -40.78 1.04
CA LYS A 452 -7.00 -41.41 1.75
C LYS A 452 -8.00 -40.38 2.27
N ALA A 453 -9.28 -40.68 2.20
CA ALA A 453 -10.33 -39.81 2.73
C ALA A 453 -10.14 -39.58 4.23
N ILE A 454 -10.33 -38.36 4.69
CA ILE A 454 -10.24 -38.00 6.10
C ILE A 454 -11.42 -38.64 6.85
N ASP A 455 -11.12 -39.48 7.86
CA ASP A 455 -12.08 -40.03 8.80
C ASP A 455 -12.25 -39.06 9.99
N ASP A 456 -13.47 -38.62 10.27
CA ASP A 456 -13.80 -37.65 11.33
C ASP A 456 -13.34 -38.09 12.72
N LYS A 457 -13.31 -39.42 12.97
CA LYS A 457 -12.98 -40.00 14.26
C LYS A 457 -11.48 -40.32 14.43
N GLN A 458 -10.74 -40.35 13.33
CA GLN A 458 -9.30 -40.59 13.37
C GLN A 458 -8.57 -39.31 13.79
N SER A 459 -7.48 -39.46 14.56
CA SER A 459 -6.56 -38.38 14.89
C SER A 459 -5.48 -38.23 13.80
N TYR A 460 -5.15 -36.98 13.43
CA TYR A 460 -4.15 -36.66 12.43
C TYR A 460 -3.08 -35.75 13.03
N LYS A 461 -1.82 -36.11 12.81
CA LYS A 461 -0.66 -35.30 13.19
C LYS A 461 -0.34 -34.32 12.08
N ILE A 462 -0.35 -33.05 12.39
CA ILE A 462 -0.01 -31.97 11.44
C ILE A 462 1.20 -31.18 11.89
N VAL A 463 1.91 -30.58 10.93
CA VAL A 463 2.88 -29.52 11.15
C VAL A 463 2.34 -28.25 10.51
N ILE A 464 2.27 -27.18 11.28
CA ILE A 464 1.63 -25.93 10.86
C ILE A 464 2.43 -24.75 11.36
N SER A 465 2.31 -23.55 10.70
CA SER A 465 2.95 -22.34 11.21
C SER A 465 2.50 -22.02 12.64
N SER A 466 3.44 -21.61 13.50
CA SER A 466 3.15 -21.27 14.90
C SER A 466 2.08 -20.17 15.03
N PHE A 467 2.02 -19.27 14.05
CA PHE A 467 1.00 -18.22 13.97
C PHE A 467 -0.42 -18.79 13.88
N VAL A 468 -0.63 -19.79 13.01
CA VAL A 468 -1.93 -20.48 12.89
C VAL A 468 -2.19 -21.38 14.09
N ALA A 469 -1.18 -22.13 14.55
CA ALA A 469 -1.31 -22.99 15.72
C ALA A 469 -1.78 -22.23 16.96
N GLY A 470 -1.29 -21.00 17.14
CA GLY A 470 -1.70 -20.08 18.21
C GLY A 470 -3.09 -19.44 18.03
N GLY A 471 -3.81 -19.75 16.94
CA GLY A 471 -5.14 -19.21 16.66
C GLY A 471 -5.16 -17.73 16.29
N SER A 472 -4.03 -17.18 15.82
CA SER A 472 -3.90 -15.77 15.48
C SER A 472 -4.41 -15.45 14.07
N GLU A 473 -4.68 -16.46 13.23
CA GLU A 473 -5.15 -16.29 11.87
C GLU A 473 -6.68 -16.16 11.81
N ALA A 474 -7.18 -15.29 10.92
CA ALA A 474 -8.61 -15.11 10.71
C ALA A 474 -9.31 -16.42 10.31
N ASN A 475 -10.49 -16.67 10.87
CA ASN A 475 -11.29 -17.88 10.71
C ASN A 475 -10.63 -19.18 11.21
N LEU A 476 -9.41 -19.13 11.77
CA LEU A 476 -8.64 -20.26 12.31
C LEU A 476 -8.37 -20.15 13.82
N ASN A 477 -9.08 -19.27 14.53
CA ASN A 477 -8.90 -19.04 15.97
C ASN A 477 -9.10 -20.32 16.81
N PHE A 478 -9.90 -21.28 16.34
CA PHE A 478 -10.16 -22.54 17.03
C PHE A 478 -8.91 -23.41 17.17
N MET A 479 -7.86 -23.16 16.36
CA MET A 479 -6.59 -23.91 16.43
C MET A 479 -5.90 -23.78 17.78
N SER A 480 -6.06 -22.65 18.49
CA SER A 480 -5.50 -22.43 19.83
C SER A 480 -6.06 -23.38 20.91
N LYS A 481 -7.15 -24.11 20.62
CA LYS A 481 -7.71 -25.11 21.54
C LYS A 481 -6.89 -26.39 21.58
N TYR A 482 -6.05 -26.63 20.58
CA TYR A 482 -5.25 -27.85 20.46
C TYR A 482 -3.83 -27.59 20.94
N PRO A 483 -3.26 -28.47 21.81
CA PRO A 483 -1.88 -28.32 22.26
C PRO A 483 -0.92 -28.27 21.07
N ALA A 484 0.02 -27.32 21.12
CA ALA A 484 1.03 -27.13 20.10
C ALA A 484 2.42 -27.42 20.68
N ASP A 485 3.17 -28.32 20.06
CA ASP A 485 4.59 -28.55 20.35
C ASP A 485 5.42 -27.71 19.36
N GLU A 486 5.99 -26.61 19.85
CA GLU A 486 6.83 -25.68 19.09
C GLU A 486 8.27 -25.74 19.61
N PRO A 487 9.16 -26.59 19.03
CA PRO A 487 10.55 -26.66 19.43
C PRO A 487 11.31 -25.39 19.01
N LYS A 488 12.28 -24.94 19.83
CA LYS A 488 13.14 -23.80 19.47
C LYS A 488 14.09 -24.11 18.32
N THR A 489 14.49 -25.37 18.17
CA THR A 489 15.37 -25.87 17.12
C THR A 489 14.78 -27.12 16.51
N VAL A 490 15.10 -27.34 15.24
CA VAL A 490 14.70 -28.55 14.49
C VAL A 490 15.94 -29.23 13.93
N THR A 491 15.84 -30.52 13.64
CA THR A 491 16.96 -31.30 13.12
C THR A 491 16.64 -31.74 11.70
N THR A 492 17.52 -31.42 10.76
CA THR A 492 17.38 -31.83 9.37
C THR A 492 17.53 -33.33 9.21
N SER A 493 17.10 -33.90 8.09
CA SER A 493 17.30 -35.31 7.77
C SER A 493 18.79 -35.74 7.75
N LYS A 494 19.71 -34.78 7.62
CA LYS A 494 21.18 -35.02 7.67
C LYS A 494 21.75 -34.82 9.08
N GLY A 495 20.92 -34.64 10.11
CA GLY A 495 21.36 -34.51 11.51
C GLY A 495 21.84 -33.12 11.93
N LYS A 496 21.76 -32.10 11.05
CA LYS A 496 22.10 -30.71 11.38
C LYS A 496 20.99 -30.06 12.20
N GLN A 497 21.35 -29.44 13.32
CA GLN A 497 20.41 -28.68 14.13
C GLN A 497 20.36 -27.21 13.66
N ILE A 498 19.18 -26.66 13.40
CA ILE A 498 18.94 -25.28 12.97
C ILE A 498 17.83 -24.65 13.81
N LYS A 499 17.70 -23.33 13.74
CA LYS A 499 16.56 -22.64 14.38
C LYS A 499 15.26 -23.10 13.75
N ASN A 500 14.21 -23.20 14.55
CA ASN A 500 12.85 -23.35 14.05
C ASN A 500 12.31 -21.98 13.61
N ASP A 501 12.84 -21.50 12.48
CA ASP A 501 12.40 -20.29 11.81
C ASP A 501 12.24 -20.63 10.33
N VAL A 502 11.14 -20.22 9.74
CA VAL A 502 10.82 -20.56 8.34
C VAL A 502 11.93 -20.17 7.38
N ARG A 503 12.65 -19.06 7.64
CA ARG A 503 13.78 -18.61 6.83
C ARG A 503 14.94 -19.61 6.88
N ASP A 504 15.37 -19.98 8.08
CA ASP A 504 16.45 -20.94 8.27
C ASP A 504 16.11 -22.30 7.66
N VAL A 505 14.85 -22.73 7.83
CA VAL A 505 14.33 -24.01 7.32
C VAL A 505 14.29 -24.03 5.79
N VAL A 506 13.80 -22.97 5.15
CA VAL A 506 13.74 -22.88 3.67
C VAL A 506 15.14 -22.74 3.07
N ILE A 507 16.03 -21.92 3.66
CA ILE A 507 17.44 -21.80 3.23
C ILE A 507 18.13 -23.16 3.26
N GLU A 508 18.02 -23.88 4.37
CA GLU A 508 18.67 -25.19 4.53
C GLU A 508 18.11 -26.23 3.57
N TYR A 509 16.78 -26.28 3.40
CA TYR A 509 16.16 -27.20 2.44
C TYR A 509 16.60 -26.92 1.01
N MET A 510 16.52 -25.68 0.55
CA MET A 510 16.90 -25.28 -0.81
C MET A 510 18.38 -25.56 -1.07
N SER A 511 19.27 -25.20 -0.15
CA SER A 511 20.71 -25.49 -0.26
C SER A 511 21.04 -27.00 -0.27
N SER A 512 20.13 -27.82 0.21
CA SER A 512 20.32 -29.29 0.27
C SER A 512 19.71 -30.04 -0.90
N ALA A 513 18.68 -29.50 -1.53
CA ALA A 513 17.85 -30.15 -2.55
C ALA A 513 18.14 -29.65 -3.98
N TYR A 514 18.75 -28.47 -4.13
CA TYR A 514 19.07 -27.81 -5.39
C TYR A 514 20.56 -27.51 -5.51
#